data_68edcb3b9eebd8c40eeb92dfc073815c
#
_entry.id   68edcb3b9eebd8c40eeb92dfc073815c
#
_cell.length_a   1.000
_cell.length_b   1.000
_cell.length_c   1.000
_cell.angle_alpha   90.00
_cell.angle_beta   90.00
_cell.angle_gamma   90.00
#
_symmetry.space_group_name_H-M   'P 1'
#
loop_
_entity.id
_entity.type
_entity.pdbx_description
1 polymer ?
#
loop_
_entity_poly.entity_id
_entity_poly.type
_entity_poly.pdbx_seq_one_letter_code
_entity_poly.pdbx_strand_id
1 'polypeptide(L)'
;MLPSSLNTLKISIALSALIGLSACAPTKTNNNETASAANTSSSTPSQAAIASAHPLATQAGMDILAQGGNAFDAAVAVAASLGVVEPYSAGIGGGGFWLIHDAKADKNIFIDAREKAPAAAHADLYLNKDGSVNRDAAVNGALAAGIPGQAAAFVHLTDHYGKLPLKKTLAAAIQQANEGFPVYHHFQKLVGYRL
;
A
#
# COMPACT_ATOMS: atom_id res chain seq x y z
N MET A 1 -28.38 30.33 47.79
CA MET A 1 -28.33 31.78 47.53
C MET A 1 -27.81 32.02 46.13
N LEU A 2 -28.72 32.31 45.18
CA LEU A 2 -28.46 32.90 43.87
C LEU A 2 -28.37 34.41 44.04
N PRO A 3 -27.70 35.19 43.18
CA PRO A 3 -28.36 35.74 41.99
C PRO A 3 -27.44 35.76 40.76
N SER A 4 -27.93 35.40 39.56
CA SER A 4 -28.64 36.23 38.54
C SER A 4 -27.91 37.49 38.07
N SER A 5 -27.42 37.52 36.82
CA SER A 5 -27.64 38.63 35.89
C SER A 5 -27.36 38.22 34.44
N LEU A 6 -28.44 38.19 33.67
CA LEU A 6 -28.45 38.24 32.22
C LEU A 6 -27.98 39.62 31.75
N ASN A 7 -27.12 39.68 30.76
CA ASN A 7 -26.95 40.88 29.95
C ASN A 7 -27.17 40.53 28.48
N THR A 8 -28.34 40.87 28.02
CA THR A 8 -28.78 40.87 26.62
C THR A 8 -28.15 42.05 25.88
N LEU A 9 -27.30 41.74 24.91
CA LEU A 9 -26.82 42.75 23.95
C LEU A 9 -27.66 42.65 22.66
N LYS A 10 -28.52 43.67 22.50
CA LYS A 10 -29.31 43.91 21.27
C LYS A 10 -28.39 44.55 20.23
N ILE A 11 -28.18 43.92 19.10
CA ILE A 11 -27.55 44.53 17.90
C ILE A 11 -28.65 44.75 16.88
N SER A 12 -28.84 46.05 16.57
CA SER A 12 -29.77 46.56 15.60
C SER A 12 -29.34 46.23 14.16
N ILE A 13 -30.28 45.73 13.39
CA ILE A 13 -30.13 45.45 11.93
C ILE A 13 -30.50 46.76 11.21
N ALA A 14 -29.55 47.38 10.52
CA ALA A 14 -29.82 48.45 9.57
C ALA A 14 -29.96 47.86 8.16
N LEU A 15 -31.14 47.95 7.63
CA LEU A 15 -31.58 47.54 6.28
C LEU A 15 -31.16 48.65 5.31
N SER A 16 -30.33 48.33 4.31
CA SER A 16 -30.11 49.21 3.17
C SER A 16 -30.25 48.36 1.90
N ALA A 17 -31.40 48.49 1.29
CA ALA A 17 -31.71 47.96 -0.04
C ALA A 17 -31.13 48.89 -1.11
N LEU A 18 -30.25 48.37 -1.97
CA LEU A 18 -29.96 48.96 -3.28
C LEU A 18 -30.20 47.93 -4.37
N ILE A 19 -31.25 48.19 -5.12
CA ILE A 19 -31.67 47.45 -6.31
C ILE A 19 -30.76 47.92 -7.45
N GLY A 20 -29.95 47.04 -7.98
CA GLY A 20 -29.22 47.19 -9.24
C GLY A 20 -29.65 46.11 -10.21
N LEU A 21 -30.68 46.36 -11.04
CA LEU A 21 -30.98 45.55 -12.21
C LEU A 21 -29.87 45.73 -13.24
N SER A 22 -29.05 44.72 -13.43
CA SER A 22 -28.20 44.61 -14.62
C SER A 22 -28.70 43.44 -15.45
N ALA A 23 -29.34 43.75 -16.55
CA ALA A 23 -29.81 42.78 -17.54
C ALA A 23 -28.59 42.20 -18.28
N CYS A 24 -28.23 40.95 -17.97
CA CYS A 24 -27.33 40.19 -18.83
C CYS A 24 -28.15 39.46 -19.90
N ALA A 25 -28.03 39.93 -21.14
CA ALA A 25 -28.49 39.20 -22.30
C ALA A 25 -27.77 37.88 -22.46
N PRO A 26 -28.42 36.78 -22.88
CA PRO A 26 -27.73 35.52 -23.14
C PRO A 26 -26.92 35.63 -24.43
N THR A 27 -25.64 35.76 -24.33
CA THR A 27 -24.71 35.53 -25.44
C THR A 27 -24.75 34.05 -25.78
N LYS A 28 -25.35 33.70 -26.91
CA LYS A 28 -25.19 32.34 -27.49
C LYS A 28 -23.74 32.18 -27.94
N THR A 29 -22.93 31.65 -27.08
CA THR A 29 -21.66 31.06 -27.47
C THR A 29 -21.95 29.72 -28.14
N ASN A 30 -21.82 29.69 -29.46
CA ASN A 30 -21.70 28.44 -30.21
C ASN A 30 -20.35 27.78 -29.82
N ASN A 31 -20.33 27.03 -28.75
CA ASN A 31 -19.24 26.12 -28.48
C ASN A 31 -19.46 24.83 -29.28
N ASN A 32 -19.13 24.91 -30.58
CA ASN A 32 -18.70 23.73 -31.31
C ASN A 32 -17.24 23.43 -30.84
N GLU A 33 -17.06 23.14 -29.58
CA GLU A 33 -15.90 22.35 -29.16
C GLU A 33 -16.19 20.91 -29.60
N THR A 34 -15.73 20.63 -30.82
CA THR A 34 -15.40 19.27 -31.20
C THR A 34 -14.47 18.75 -30.10
N ALA A 35 -15.00 17.93 -29.21
CA ALA A 35 -14.21 17.17 -28.27
C ALA A 35 -13.24 16.36 -29.15
N SER A 36 -12.04 16.91 -29.35
CA SER A 36 -10.92 16.17 -29.88
C SER A 36 -10.71 15.04 -28.88
N ALA A 37 -11.23 13.86 -29.24
CA ALA A 37 -10.86 12.65 -28.55
C ALA A 37 -9.32 12.65 -28.56
N ALA A 38 -8.74 12.97 -27.42
CA ALA A 38 -7.32 12.79 -27.21
C ALA A 38 -7.08 11.32 -27.50
N ASN A 39 -6.56 11.02 -28.68
CA ASN A 39 -5.93 9.76 -28.98
C ASN A 39 -4.78 9.65 -27.98
N THR A 40 -5.08 9.12 -26.80
CA THR A 40 -4.07 8.53 -25.94
C THR A 40 -3.51 7.33 -26.70
N SER A 41 -2.60 7.59 -27.62
CA SER A 41 -1.69 6.58 -28.09
C SER A 41 -1.03 6.04 -26.82
N SER A 42 -1.40 4.85 -26.42
CA SER A 42 -0.74 4.09 -25.40
C SER A 42 0.69 3.83 -25.90
N SER A 43 1.56 4.83 -25.69
CA SER A 43 2.98 4.63 -25.92
C SER A 43 3.44 3.68 -24.82
N THR A 44 3.68 2.44 -25.18
CA THR A 44 4.39 1.51 -24.31
C THR A 44 5.67 2.21 -23.87
N PRO A 45 5.92 2.36 -22.57
CA PRO A 45 7.14 2.99 -22.08
C PRO A 45 8.35 2.30 -22.71
N SER A 46 9.29 3.08 -23.24
CA SER A 46 10.52 2.55 -23.85
C SER A 46 11.43 1.85 -22.85
N GLN A 47 11.18 2.05 -21.55
CA GLN A 47 11.97 1.50 -20.44
C GLN A 47 11.04 1.03 -19.31
N ALA A 48 11.52 0.00 -18.61
CA ALA A 48 10.86 -0.45 -17.39
C ALA A 48 11.05 0.57 -16.26
N ALA A 49 10.02 0.67 -15.39
CA ALA A 49 10.08 1.52 -14.20
C ALA A 49 9.68 0.72 -12.97
N ILE A 50 10.33 0.98 -11.84
CA ILE A 50 10.00 0.40 -10.54
C ILE A 50 9.92 1.51 -9.51
N ALA A 51 8.89 1.50 -8.69
CA ALA A 51 8.76 2.34 -7.51
C ALA A 51 8.50 1.45 -6.29
N SER A 52 9.27 1.64 -5.24
CA SER A 52 9.09 0.92 -3.97
C SER A 52 9.45 1.84 -2.79
N ALA A 53 9.13 1.39 -1.58
CA ALA A 53 9.35 2.17 -0.37
C ALA A 53 10.83 2.35 -0.01
N HIS A 54 11.74 1.52 -0.56
CA HIS A 54 13.16 1.58 -0.22
C HIS A 54 14.05 1.51 -1.47
N PRO A 55 15.10 2.36 -1.58
CA PRO A 55 16.00 2.38 -2.75
C PRO A 55 16.66 1.02 -3.04
N LEU A 56 17.09 0.29 -2.01
CA LEU A 56 17.70 -1.03 -2.17
C LEU A 56 16.71 -2.05 -2.76
N ALA A 57 15.44 -1.96 -2.40
CA ALA A 57 14.41 -2.82 -2.97
C ALA A 57 14.12 -2.45 -4.44
N THR A 58 14.05 -1.17 -4.75
CA THR A 58 13.94 -0.70 -6.16
C THR A 58 15.12 -1.22 -6.98
N GLN A 59 16.35 -1.10 -6.45
CA GLN A 59 17.56 -1.58 -7.12
C GLN A 59 17.51 -3.09 -7.35
N ALA A 60 17.09 -3.88 -6.33
CA ALA A 60 16.96 -5.34 -6.47
C ALA A 60 16.03 -5.72 -7.64
N GLY A 61 14.90 -5.01 -7.80
CA GLY A 61 14.01 -5.22 -8.94
C GLY A 61 14.64 -4.84 -10.28
N MET A 62 15.33 -3.69 -10.35
CA MET A 62 16.01 -3.24 -11.56
C MET A 62 17.12 -4.21 -11.99
N ASP A 63 17.88 -4.74 -11.04
CA ASP A 63 18.92 -5.74 -11.30
C ASP A 63 18.35 -7.04 -11.87
N ILE A 64 17.18 -7.45 -11.41
CA ILE A 64 16.47 -8.61 -11.95
C ILE A 64 16.02 -8.36 -13.40
N LEU A 65 15.49 -7.18 -13.70
CA LEU A 65 15.17 -6.81 -15.08
C LEU A 65 16.41 -6.81 -15.99
N ALA A 66 17.52 -6.26 -15.52
CA ALA A 66 18.80 -6.25 -16.23
C ALA A 66 19.36 -7.66 -16.49
N GLN A 67 19.05 -8.63 -15.64
CA GLN A 67 19.42 -10.04 -15.79
C GLN A 67 18.47 -10.83 -16.72
N GLY A 68 17.49 -10.17 -17.36
CA GLY A 68 16.54 -10.78 -18.28
C GLY A 68 15.27 -11.32 -17.61
N GLY A 69 15.08 -11.01 -16.34
CA GLY A 69 13.81 -11.25 -15.65
C GLY A 69 12.67 -10.40 -16.21
N ASN A 70 11.46 -10.73 -15.84
CA ASN A 70 10.27 -9.96 -16.19
C ASN A 70 9.75 -9.14 -14.99
N ALA A 71 8.64 -8.46 -15.16
CA ALA A 71 8.02 -7.65 -14.10
C ALA A 71 7.62 -8.49 -12.87
N PHE A 72 7.24 -9.75 -13.05
CA PHE A 72 6.87 -10.64 -11.96
C PHE A 72 8.10 -11.06 -11.14
N ASP A 73 9.20 -11.38 -11.81
CA ASP A 73 10.49 -11.64 -11.15
C ASP A 73 10.98 -10.43 -10.37
N ALA A 74 10.89 -9.25 -10.98
CA ALA A 74 11.27 -8.00 -10.33
C ALA A 74 10.39 -7.70 -9.10
N ALA A 75 9.09 -7.95 -9.18
CA ALA A 75 8.17 -7.75 -8.05
C ALA A 75 8.49 -8.67 -6.88
N VAL A 76 8.86 -9.94 -7.13
CA VAL A 76 9.32 -10.87 -6.10
C VAL A 76 10.61 -10.36 -5.46
N ALA A 77 11.58 -9.90 -6.25
CA ALA A 77 12.84 -9.37 -5.73
C ALA A 77 12.65 -8.12 -4.86
N VAL A 78 11.79 -7.19 -5.32
CA VAL A 78 11.42 -6.00 -4.55
C VAL A 78 10.78 -6.38 -3.21
N ALA A 79 9.77 -7.27 -3.24
CA ALA A 79 9.06 -7.66 -2.03
C ALA A 79 9.96 -8.43 -1.04
N ALA A 80 10.84 -9.29 -1.54
CA ALA A 80 11.81 -9.98 -0.70
C ALA A 80 12.82 -9.01 -0.06
N SER A 81 13.35 -8.05 -0.84
CA SER A 81 14.24 -7.02 -0.33
C SER A 81 13.57 -6.15 0.72
N LEU A 82 12.32 -5.70 0.48
CA LEU A 82 11.53 -4.95 1.47
C LEU A 82 11.38 -5.71 2.79
N GLY A 83 11.22 -7.03 2.73
CA GLY A 83 11.17 -7.87 3.94
C GLY A 83 12.43 -7.82 4.80
N VAL A 84 13.56 -7.42 4.24
CA VAL A 84 14.83 -7.24 4.95
C VAL A 84 15.05 -5.79 5.37
N VAL A 85 14.88 -4.84 4.43
CA VAL A 85 15.23 -3.43 4.65
C VAL A 85 14.12 -2.62 5.31
N GLU A 86 12.88 -3.15 5.32
CA GLU A 86 11.70 -2.56 5.98
C GLU A 86 10.92 -3.60 6.81
N PRO A 87 11.58 -4.31 7.76
CA PRO A 87 10.98 -5.44 8.47
C PRO A 87 9.79 -5.04 9.37
N TYR A 88 9.60 -3.77 9.63
CA TYR A 88 8.47 -3.21 10.37
C TYR A 88 7.19 -3.10 9.52
N SER A 89 7.31 -3.17 8.18
CA SER A 89 6.19 -3.02 7.23
C SER A 89 6.01 -4.22 6.31
N ALA A 90 7.06 -5.02 6.10
CA ALA A 90 7.08 -6.14 5.17
C ALA A 90 7.83 -7.33 5.75
N GLY A 91 7.60 -8.52 5.20
CA GLY A 91 8.36 -9.71 5.61
C GLY A 91 7.75 -11.02 5.14
N ILE A 92 8.58 -12.05 5.07
CA ILE A 92 8.16 -13.41 4.69
C ILE A 92 7.29 -14.09 5.76
N GLY A 93 7.33 -13.59 6.99
CA GLY A 93 6.46 -14.03 8.10
C GLY A 93 5.05 -13.43 8.05
N GLY A 94 4.78 -12.57 7.08
CA GLY A 94 3.49 -11.93 6.85
C GLY A 94 2.84 -12.39 5.53
N GLY A 95 2.03 -11.52 4.97
CA GLY A 95 1.35 -11.73 3.70
C GLY A 95 1.11 -10.44 2.96
N GLY A 96 0.33 -10.52 1.92
CA GLY A 96 0.00 -9.34 1.12
C GLY A 96 -0.91 -9.68 -0.03
N PHE A 97 -1.20 -8.65 -0.81
CA PHE A 97 -2.00 -8.76 -2.02
C PHE A 97 -1.15 -8.42 -3.24
N TRP A 98 -1.34 -9.19 -4.30
CA TRP A 98 -0.65 -8.98 -5.55
C TRP A 98 -1.67 -8.73 -6.65
N LEU A 99 -1.65 -7.54 -7.21
CA LEU A 99 -2.40 -7.23 -8.41
C LEU A 99 -1.41 -7.21 -9.57
N ILE A 100 -1.58 -8.15 -10.48
CA ILE A 100 -0.69 -8.30 -11.64
C ILE A 100 -1.49 -8.17 -12.93
N HIS A 101 -0.83 -7.68 -13.98
CA HIS A 101 -1.36 -7.64 -15.33
C HIS A 101 -0.53 -8.55 -16.23
N ASP A 102 -1.17 -9.59 -16.75
CA ASP A 102 -0.57 -10.44 -17.80
C ASP A 102 -0.89 -9.86 -19.17
N ALA A 103 0.06 -9.14 -19.73
CA ALA A 103 -0.11 -8.47 -21.03
C ALA A 103 -0.30 -9.47 -22.20
N LYS A 104 0.13 -10.73 -22.07
CA LYS A 104 -0.08 -11.74 -23.14
C LYS A 104 -1.52 -12.21 -23.17
N ALA A 105 -2.14 -12.35 -22.00
CA ALA A 105 -3.53 -12.80 -21.86
C ALA A 105 -4.50 -11.61 -21.77
N ASP A 106 -3.99 -10.38 -21.70
CA ASP A 106 -4.75 -9.15 -21.43
C ASP A 106 -5.66 -9.30 -20.19
N LYS A 107 -5.07 -9.77 -19.09
CA LYS A 107 -5.81 -10.08 -17.87
C LYS A 107 -5.17 -9.44 -16.65
N ASN A 108 -6.02 -8.87 -15.80
CA ASN A 108 -5.68 -8.51 -14.44
C ASN A 108 -5.97 -9.69 -13.52
N ILE A 109 -5.00 -10.06 -12.71
CA ILE A 109 -5.07 -11.21 -11.80
C ILE A 109 -4.78 -10.70 -10.40
N PHE A 110 -5.67 -11.03 -9.47
CA PHE A 110 -5.50 -10.74 -8.06
C PHE A 110 -5.12 -12.03 -7.33
N ILE A 111 -3.99 -11.99 -6.61
CA ILE A 111 -3.51 -13.09 -5.79
C ILE A 111 -3.63 -12.67 -4.33
N ASP A 112 -4.48 -13.38 -3.59
CA ASP A 112 -4.59 -13.24 -2.15
C ASP A 112 -3.55 -14.13 -1.47
N ALA A 113 -2.47 -13.50 -1.04
CA ALA A 113 -1.39 -14.11 -0.26
C ALA A 113 -1.39 -13.61 1.19
N ARG A 114 -2.55 -13.19 1.70
CA ARG A 114 -2.73 -12.79 3.08
C ARG A 114 -2.50 -13.95 4.04
N GLU A 115 -2.18 -13.64 5.28
CA GLU A 115 -2.08 -14.62 6.35
C GLU A 115 -3.43 -15.31 6.58
N LYS A 116 -3.38 -16.57 6.97
CA LYS A 116 -4.55 -17.33 7.39
C LYS A 116 -4.49 -17.61 8.88
N ALA A 117 -5.66 -17.66 9.50
CA ALA A 117 -5.75 -18.16 10.87
C ALA A 117 -5.30 -19.63 10.93
N PRO A 118 -4.58 -20.08 11.97
CA PRO A 118 -4.31 -21.49 12.19
C PRO A 118 -5.59 -22.32 12.29
N ALA A 119 -5.54 -23.60 11.92
CA ALA A 119 -6.71 -24.48 11.95
C ALA A 119 -7.33 -24.62 13.35
N ALA A 120 -6.53 -24.43 14.39
CA ALA A 120 -6.97 -24.47 15.79
C ALA A 120 -7.57 -23.14 16.29
N ALA A 121 -7.62 -22.09 15.45
CA ALA A 121 -8.20 -20.82 15.84
C ALA A 121 -9.72 -20.94 16.00
N HIS A 122 -10.25 -20.32 17.05
CA HIS A 122 -11.68 -20.31 17.37
C HIS A 122 -12.09 -18.91 17.86
N ALA A 123 -13.39 -18.65 17.92
CA ALA A 123 -13.93 -17.33 18.24
C ALA A 123 -13.44 -16.77 19.59
N ASP A 124 -13.21 -17.64 20.56
CA ASP A 124 -12.87 -17.26 21.94
C ASP A 124 -11.36 -17.26 22.21
N LEU A 125 -10.51 -17.44 21.16
CA LEU A 125 -9.05 -17.60 21.29
C LEU A 125 -8.40 -16.48 22.12
N TYR A 126 -8.94 -15.27 22.03
CA TYR A 126 -8.41 -14.08 22.69
C TYR A 126 -9.32 -13.54 23.79
N LEU A 127 -10.22 -14.37 24.34
CA LEU A 127 -11.06 -13.94 25.44
C LEU A 127 -10.46 -14.35 26.80
N ASN A 128 -10.61 -13.46 27.77
CA ASN A 128 -10.42 -13.77 29.17
C ASN A 128 -11.60 -14.60 29.70
N LYS A 129 -11.47 -15.17 30.89
CA LYS A 129 -12.51 -15.98 31.51
C LYS A 129 -13.83 -15.22 31.77
N ASP A 130 -13.77 -13.91 31.87
CA ASP A 130 -14.91 -13.02 32.04
C ASP A 130 -15.54 -12.57 30.72
N GLY A 131 -15.06 -13.08 29.58
CA GLY A 131 -15.53 -12.73 28.24
C GLY A 131 -14.94 -11.42 27.66
N SER A 132 -14.10 -10.70 28.40
CA SER A 132 -13.39 -9.53 27.88
C SER A 132 -12.27 -9.93 26.93
N VAL A 133 -11.90 -9.03 25.99
CA VAL A 133 -10.81 -9.28 25.02
C VAL A 133 -9.45 -9.16 25.72
N ASN A 134 -8.65 -10.22 25.67
CA ASN A 134 -7.24 -10.18 26.01
C ASN A 134 -6.44 -9.58 24.85
N ARG A 135 -6.27 -8.27 24.88
CA ARG A 135 -5.59 -7.57 23.81
C ARG A 135 -4.11 -7.92 23.70
N ASP A 136 -3.46 -8.24 24.81
CA ASP A 136 -2.05 -8.65 24.79
C ASP A 136 -1.89 -9.98 24.04
N ALA A 137 -2.67 -10.98 24.35
CA ALA A 137 -2.68 -12.24 23.61
C ALA A 137 -3.03 -12.09 22.13
N ALA A 138 -3.87 -11.10 21.77
CA ALA A 138 -4.28 -10.83 20.39
C ALA A 138 -3.21 -10.08 19.57
N VAL A 139 -2.23 -9.45 20.22
CA VAL A 139 -1.22 -8.61 19.56
C VAL A 139 0.19 -9.17 19.74
N ASN A 140 0.48 -9.74 20.89
CA ASN A 140 1.82 -10.18 21.27
C ASN A 140 1.88 -11.71 21.43
N GLY A 141 3.03 -12.28 21.14
CA GLY A 141 3.28 -13.70 21.36
C GLY A 141 2.76 -14.63 20.25
N ALA A 142 2.90 -15.92 20.50
CA ALA A 142 2.69 -16.95 19.47
C ALA A 142 1.23 -17.06 18.97
N LEU A 143 0.26 -16.78 19.83
CA LEU A 143 -1.15 -16.86 19.44
C LEU A 143 -1.58 -15.74 18.48
N ALA A 144 -0.85 -14.62 18.45
CA ALA A 144 -1.11 -13.51 17.54
C ALA A 144 -0.63 -13.77 16.11
N ALA A 145 0.22 -14.78 15.90
CA ALA A 145 0.81 -15.07 14.60
C ALA A 145 -0.18 -15.83 13.69
N GLY A 146 -0.38 -15.30 12.48
CA GLY A 146 -1.05 -16.02 11.41
C GLY A 146 -0.11 -16.97 10.66
N ILE A 147 -0.66 -17.81 9.80
CA ILE A 147 0.11 -18.64 8.86
C ILE A 147 0.50 -17.74 7.69
N PRO A 148 1.81 -17.53 7.43
CA PRO A 148 2.27 -16.61 6.39
C PRO A 148 1.86 -17.04 4.98
N GLY A 149 1.49 -16.06 4.13
CA GLY A 149 1.19 -16.30 2.73
C GLY A 149 2.27 -15.78 1.78
N GLN A 150 3.14 -14.88 2.23
CA GLN A 150 4.10 -14.19 1.36
C GLN A 150 5.10 -15.12 0.67
N ALA A 151 5.65 -16.09 1.39
CA ALA A 151 6.57 -17.08 0.80
C ALA A 151 5.89 -17.94 -0.28
N ALA A 152 4.63 -18.33 -0.05
CA ALA A 152 3.84 -19.06 -1.03
C ALA A 152 3.58 -18.21 -2.29
N ALA A 153 3.35 -16.90 -2.13
CA ALA A 153 3.19 -16.00 -3.27
C ALA A 153 4.46 -15.88 -4.09
N PHE A 154 5.64 -15.82 -3.48
CA PHE A 154 6.92 -15.80 -4.20
C PHE A 154 7.09 -17.05 -5.09
N VAL A 155 6.81 -18.22 -4.53
CA VAL A 155 6.85 -19.47 -5.28
C VAL A 155 5.83 -19.45 -6.42
N HIS A 156 4.58 -19.10 -6.12
CA HIS A 156 3.50 -19.06 -7.10
C HIS A 156 3.81 -18.11 -8.28
N LEU A 157 4.28 -16.89 -7.98
CA LEU A 157 4.64 -15.93 -9.01
C LEU A 157 5.81 -16.40 -9.86
N THR A 158 6.83 -16.99 -9.24
CA THR A 158 7.98 -17.55 -9.95
C THR A 158 7.57 -18.68 -10.90
N ASP A 159 6.77 -19.62 -10.40
CA ASP A 159 6.45 -20.85 -11.15
C ASP A 159 5.45 -20.59 -12.29
N HIS A 160 4.53 -19.64 -12.13
CA HIS A 160 3.47 -19.41 -13.11
C HIS A 160 3.72 -18.23 -14.05
N TYR A 161 4.50 -17.24 -13.62
CA TYR A 161 4.67 -15.98 -14.35
C TYR A 161 6.15 -15.58 -14.52
N GLY A 162 7.06 -16.09 -13.69
CA GLY A 162 8.47 -15.76 -13.71
C GLY A 162 9.22 -16.32 -14.92
N LYS A 163 10.39 -15.76 -15.17
CA LYS A 163 11.40 -16.25 -16.14
C LYS A 163 12.66 -16.75 -15.46
N LEU A 164 12.93 -16.24 -14.27
CA LEU A 164 14.12 -16.56 -13.51
C LEU A 164 13.78 -17.47 -12.33
N PRO A 165 14.72 -18.35 -11.92
CA PRO A 165 14.49 -19.19 -10.76
C PRO A 165 14.42 -18.36 -9.47
N LEU A 166 13.63 -18.79 -8.49
CA LEU A 166 13.42 -18.14 -7.22
C LEU A 166 14.74 -17.78 -6.50
N LYS A 167 15.75 -18.65 -6.60
CA LYS A 167 17.10 -18.37 -6.06
C LYS A 167 17.70 -17.05 -6.57
N LYS A 168 17.43 -16.68 -7.82
CA LYS A 168 17.94 -15.44 -8.40
C LYS A 168 17.14 -14.23 -7.91
N THR A 169 15.82 -14.34 -7.87
CA THR A 169 14.97 -13.25 -7.42
C THR A 169 15.13 -12.93 -5.94
N LEU A 170 15.52 -13.91 -5.12
CA LEU A 170 15.80 -13.72 -3.70
C LEU A 170 17.25 -13.29 -3.39
N ALA A 171 18.16 -13.31 -4.37
CA ALA A 171 19.60 -13.15 -4.11
C ALA A 171 19.93 -11.82 -3.42
N ALA A 172 19.36 -10.71 -3.86
CA ALA A 172 19.60 -9.39 -3.24
C ALA A 172 19.12 -9.34 -1.79
N ALA A 173 17.94 -9.89 -1.49
CA ALA A 173 17.41 -9.95 -0.12
C ALA A 173 18.30 -10.83 0.79
N ILE A 174 18.77 -11.95 0.27
CA ILE A 174 19.69 -12.85 1.00
C ILE A 174 21.01 -12.12 1.29
N GLN A 175 21.56 -11.41 0.31
CA GLN A 175 22.78 -10.62 0.50
C GLN A 175 22.57 -9.52 1.55
N GLN A 176 21.50 -8.74 1.44
CA GLN A 176 21.16 -7.69 2.41
C GLN A 176 20.99 -8.25 3.84
N ALA A 177 20.41 -9.44 3.99
CA ALA A 177 20.27 -10.09 5.29
C ALA A 177 21.62 -10.57 5.88
N ASN A 178 22.53 -11.05 5.04
CA ASN A 178 23.84 -11.57 5.47
C ASN A 178 24.86 -10.45 5.74
N GLU A 179 24.90 -9.45 4.89
CA GLU A 179 25.91 -8.38 4.91
C GLU A 179 25.42 -7.13 5.65
N GLY A 180 24.11 -7.05 5.91
CA GLY A 180 23.48 -5.85 6.46
C GLY A 180 23.19 -4.78 5.41
N PHE A 181 22.57 -3.70 5.86
CA PHE A 181 22.24 -2.53 5.05
C PHE A 181 22.35 -1.25 5.88
N PRO A 182 22.56 -0.08 5.27
CA PRO A 182 22.61 1.18 6.01
C PRO A 182 21.27 1.48 6.68
N VAL A 183 21.29 1.64 8.00
CA VAL A 183 20.11 1.98 8.80
C VAL A 183 19.82 3.46 8.65
N TYR A 184 18.61 3.81 8.22
CA TYR A 184 18.19 5.16 7.96
C TYR A 184 17.20 5.67 9.04
N HIS A 185 17.01 6.98 9.09
CA HIS A 185 16.25 7.62 10.17
C HIS A 185 14.82 7.07 10.36
N HIS A 186 14.12 6.80 9.25
CA HIS A 186 12.76 6.25 9.32
C HIS A 186 12.73 4.85 9.96
N PHE A 187 13.69 4.00 9.63
CA PHE A 187 13.88 2.68 10.26
C PHE A 187 14.08 2.84 11.78
N GLN A 188 15.02 3.70 12.20
CA GLN A 188 15.30 3.95 13.62
C GLN A 188 14.05 4.42 14.37
N LYS A 189 13.29 5.34 13.76
CA LYS A 189 12.05 5.85 14.34
C LYS A 189 11.01 4.75 14.55
N LEU A 190 10.81 3.87 13.56
CA LEU A 190 9.79 2.82 13.65
C LEU A 190 10.17 1.68 14.59
N VAL A 191 11.44 1.31 14.64
CA VAL A 191 11.93 0.34 15.63
C VAL A 191 11.79 0.88 17.05
N GLY A 192 12.06 2.18 17.27
CA GLY A 192 11.91 2.83 18.56
C GLY A 192 10.48 2.84 19.14
N TYR A 193 9.46 2.59 18.33
CA TYR A 193 8.09 2.38 18.84
C TYR A 193 7.84 1.00 19.46
N ARG A 194 8.77 0.06 19.26
CA ARG A 194 8.64 -1.33 19.69
C ARG A 194 9.60 -1.71 20.82
N LEU A 195 10.57 -0.85 21.12
CA LEU A 195 11.53 -0.99 22.21
C LEU A 195 11.11 -0.12 23.41
#